data_d105b6d41b4fa0b0465e8ad81dd19568
#
_entry.id   d105b6d41b4fa0b0465e8ad81dd19568
#
_cell.length_a   1.000
_cell.length_b   1.000
_cell.length_c   1.000
_cell.angle_alpha   90.00
_cell.angle_beta   90.00
_cell.angle_gamma   90.00
#
_symmetry.space_group_name_H-M   'P 1'
#
loop_
_entity.id
_entity.type
_entity.pdbx_description
1 polymer ?
#
loop_
_entity_poly.entity_id
_entity_poly.type
_entity_poly.pdbx_seq_one_letter_code
_entity_poly.pdbx_strand_id
1 'polypeptide(L)'
;MKYLSFDVGIKNLAYCSLDENKKILDWGIINLNKDPKCQCGIQKECPKTATYQINVPDNNEVKYCCTTHIKKHKGKKKKLNSNYDLFKISQIMMKELNSKVDFLNHEIICIENQPALKNPTMKSVQMLLYSYFIIEGVCKDPICSNVQMINARNKLKVYKGPEVECKFTDKYKKNKYLAVEYTKNMILEEDKKFIDLFTESKKKDDLADAYLQGIYYIEK
;
A
#
# COMPACT_ATOMS: atom_id res chain seq x y z
N MET A 1 12.16 10.02 19.00
CA MET A 1 11.35 10.54 17.86
C MET A 1 10.80 9.38 17.05
N LYS A 2 9.55 9.45 16.58
CA LYS A 2 8.93 8.40 15.77
C LYS A 2 8.56 8.95 14.40
N TYR A 3 8.78 8.12 13.40
CA TYR A 3 8.57 8.44 11.99
C TYR A 3 7.57 7.46 11.39
N LEU A 4 6.59 7.94 10.63
CA LEU A 4 5.65 7.10 9.92
C LEU A 4 5.76 7.39 8.43
N SER A 5 6.20 6.40 7.66
CA SER A 5 6.45 6.53 6.22
C SER A 5 5.40 5.77 5.41
N PHE A 6 4.88 6.40 4.34
CA PHE A 6 3.87 5.84 3.46
C PHE A 6 4.32 5.77 2.01
N ASP A 7 4.26 4.59 1.42
CA ASP A 7 4.25 4.39 -0.03
C ASP A 7 2.80 4.39 -0.53
N VAL A 8 2.47 5.35 -1.41
CA VAL A 8 1.09 5.62 -1.81
C VAL A 8 0.71 4.87 -3.06
N GLY A 9 -0.26 3.98 -2.93
CA GLY A 9 -0.91 3.29 -4.05
C GLY A 9 -2.43 3.39 -4.01
N ILE A 10 -3.09 3.18 -5.14
CA ILE A 10 -4.55 3.24 -5.23
C ILE A 10 -5.21 2.03 -4.53
N LYS A 11 -4.57 0.86 -4.62
CA LYS A 11 -5.06 -0.38 -3.97
C LYS A 11 -4.44 -0.63 -2.63
N ASN A 12 -3.17 -0.35 -2.51
CA ASN A 12 -2.37 -0.63 -1.34
C ASN A 12 -1.73 0.66 -0.86
N LEU A 13 -1.90 0.96 0.39
CA LEU A 13 -1.18 1.99 1.09
C LEU A 13 -0.22 1.26 2.04
N ALA A 14 1.05 1.14 1.65
CA ALA A 14 2.05 0.54 2.52
C ALA A 14 2.57 1.58 3.50
N TYR A 15 2.88 1.14 4.71
CA TYR A 15 3.42 2.01 5.75
C TYR A 15 4.54 1.32 6.53
N CYS A 16 5.46 2.12 7.06
CA CYS A 16 6.48 1.69 7.99
C CYS A 16 6.64 2.74 9.10
N SER A 17 6.45 2.31 10.34
CA SER A 17 6.73 3.09 11.55
C SER A 17 8.13 2.78 12.04
N LEU A 18 8.93 3.80 12.25
CA LEU A 18 10.34 3.70 12.65
C LEU A 18 10.62 4.58 13.87
N ASP A 19 11.56 4.16 14.70
CA ASP A 19 12.15 5.05 15.71
C ASP A 19 13.36 5.81 15.16
N GLU A 20 13.95 6.67 15.98
CA GLU A 20 15.14 7.45 15.64
C GLU A 20 16.40 6.60 15.39
N ASN A 21 16.43 5.37 15.91
CA ASN A 21 17.49 4.39 15.68
C ASN A 21 17.21 3.52 14.44
N LYS A 22 16.18 3.87 13.63
CA LYS A 22 15.75 3.16 12.43
C LYS A 22 15.12 1.78 12.69
N LYS A 23 14.81 1.45 13.95
CA LYS A 23 14.14 0.20 14.30
C LYS A 23 12.67 0.24 13.88
N ILE A 24 12.19 -0.86 13.32
CA ILE A 24 10.79 -0.99 12.91
C ILE A 24 9.90 -1.17 14.15
N LEU A 25 8.92 -0.28 14.32
CA LEU A 25 7.91 -0.33 15.38
C LEU A 25 6.62 -1.01 14.89
N ASP A 26 6.18 -0.67 13.67
CA ASP A 26 5.05 -1.29 12.97
C ASP A 26 5.26 -1.21 11.46
N TRP A 27 4.78 -2.21 10.73
CA TRP A 27 4.95 -2.29 9.29
C TRP A 27 3.81 -3.06 8.65
N GLY A 28 3.29 -2.56 7.53
CA GLY A 28 2.17 -3.25 6.92
C GLY A 28 1.61 -2.59 5.66
N ILE A 29 0.49 -3.14 5.22
CA ILE A 29 -0.23 -2.67 4.04
C ILE A 29 -1.71 -2.52 4.38
N ILE A 30 -2.25 -1.34 4.13
CA ILE A 30 -3.67 -1.04 4.18
C ILE A 30 -4.25 -1.26 2.79
N ASN A 31 -5.22 -2.17 2.66
CA ASN A 31 -5.90 -2.40 1.39
C ASN A 31 -7.04 -1.40 1.21
N LEU A 32 -6.83 -0.44 0.31
CA LEU A 32 -7.80 0.62 -0.01
C LEU A 32 -8.88 0.21 -1.01
N ASN A 33 -8.75 -0.97 -1.63
CA ASN A 33 -9.73 -1.46 -2.60
C ASN A 33 -10.07 -2.92 -2.31
N LYS A 34 -11.14 -3.12 -1.56
CA LYS A 34 -11.68 -4.46 -1.29
C LYS A 34 -12.49 -4.91 -2.51
N ASP A 35 -11.81 -5.28 -3.59
CA ASP A 35 -12.46 -5.91 -4.73
C ASP A 35 -13.28 -7.13 -4.25
N PRO A 36 -14.52 -7.31 -4.70
CA PRO A 36 -15.34 -8.43 -4.26
C PRO A 36 -14.68 -9.76 -4.63
N LYS A 37 -14.76 -10.72 -3.72
CA LYS A 37 -14.33 -12.10 -4.00
C LYS A 37 -15.31 -12.78 -4.94
N CYS A 38 -14.82 -13.79 -5.67
CA CYS A 38 -15.67 -14.61 -6.53
C CYS A 38 -16.66 -15.42 -5.69
N GLN A 39 -17.96 -15.24 -5.93
CA GLN A 39 -19.06 -15.90 -5.23
C GLN A 39 -19.55 -17.18 -5.93
N CYS A 40 -18.87 -17.59 -7.01
CA CYS A 40 -19.35 -18.66 -7.90
C CYS A 40 -18.66 -20.01 -7.68
N GLY A 41 -18.21 -20.30 -6.47
CA GLY A 41 -17.70 -21.63 -6.11
C GLY A 41 -18.85 -22.58 -5.83
N ILE A 42 -18.99 -23.69 -6.60
CA ILE A 42 -20.08 -24.65 -6.46
C ILE A 42 -19.84 -25.61 -5.27
N GLN A 43 -18.59 -25.83 -4.87
CA GLN A 43 -18.22 -26.77 -3.78
C GLN A 43 -17.21 -26.22 -2.78
N LYS A 44 -16.49 -25.16 -3.10
CA LYS A 44 -15.54 -24.46 -2.21
C LYS A 44 -15.53 -22.98 -2.54
N GLU A 45 -15.29 -22.15 -1.53
CA GLU A 45 -15.09 -20.72 -1.73
C GLU A 45 -13.93 -20.47 -2.71
N CYS A 46 -14.19 -19.65 -3.71
CA CYS A 46 -13.16 -19.28 -4.67
C CYS A 46 -12.30 -18.14 -4.11
N PRO A 47 -10.98 -18.32 -3.92
CA PRO A 47 -10.11 -17.29 -3.36
C PRO A 47 -9.82 -16.15 -4.36
N LYS A 48 -10.23 -16.29 -5.63
CA LYS A 48 -9.93 -15.32 -6.68
C LYS A 48 -10.79 -14.07 -6.54
N THR A 49 -10.19 -12.92 -6.84
CA THR A 49 -10.92 -11.66 -7.00
C THR A 49 -11.89 -11.74 -8.18
N ALA A 50 -13.09 -11.19 -8.02
CA ALA A 50 -14.06 -11.09 -9.10
C ALA A 50 -13.63 -10.02 -10.11
N THR A 51 -13.86 -10.30 -11.38
CA THR A 51 -13.60 -9.40 -12.50
C THR A 51 -14.86 -9.10 -13.31
N TYR A 52 -15.93 -9.79 -12.99
CA TYR A 52 -17.25 -9.62 -13.62
C TYR A 52 -18.36 -9.65 -12.56
N GLN A 53 -19.42 -8.92 -12.84
CA GLN A 53 -20.72 -9.10 -12.20
C GLN A 53 -21.72 -9.69 -13.19
N ILE A 54 -22.66 -10.51 -12.69
CA ILE A 54 -23.71 -11.14 -13.44
C ILE A 54 -25.02 -10.83 -12.75
N ASN A 55 -26.01 -10.38 -13.51
CA ASN A 55 -27.39 -10.36 -13.04
C ASN A 55 -27.96 -11.75 -13.30
N VAL A 56 -28.37 -12.44 -12.24
CA VAL A 56 -29.02 -13.77 -12.33
C VAL A 56 -30.47 -13.55 -12.72
N PRO A 57 -30.97 -14.16 -13.85
CA PRO A 57 -32.28 -13.86 -14.37
C PRO A 57 -33.42 -14.17 -13.41
N ASP A 58 -33.28 -15.22 -12.59
CA ASP A 58 -34.37 -15.82 -11.82
C ASP A 58 -34.71 -15.06 -10.51
N ASN A 59 -33.81 -14.24 -9.99
CA ASN A 59 -34.00 -13.55 -8.70
C ASN A 59 -33.46 -12.11 -8.63
N ASN A 60 -33.11 -11.53 -9.76
CA ASN A 60 -32.43 -10.19 -9.82
C ASN A 60 -31.18 -10.05 -8.93
N GLU A 61 -30.59 -11.17 -8.52
CA GLU A 61 -29.40 -11.17 -7.68
C GLU A 61 -28.14 -10.83 -8.50
N VAL A 62 -27.31 -9.98 -7.96
CA VAL A 62 -25.99 -9.66 -8.55
C VAL A 62 -24.94 -10.58 -7.95
N LYS A 63 -24.32 -11.44 -8.76
CA LYS A 63 -23.19 -12.29 -8.36
C LYS A 63 -21.88 -11.77 -8.93
N TYR A 64 -20.83 -11.87 -8.14
CA TYR A 64 -19.48 -11.49 -8.52
C TYR A 64 -18.66 -12.70 -8.91
N CYS A 65 -18.03 -12.67 -10.09
CA CYS A 65 -17.34 -13.83 -10.66
C CYS A 65 -15.94 -13.50 -11.16
N CYS A 66 -15.00 -14.42 -10.98
CA CYS A 66 -13.69 -14.35 -11.62
C CYS A 66 -13.76 -14.78 -13.09
N THR A 67 -12.69 -14.54 -13.85
CA THR A 67 -12.58 -14.90 -15.28
C THR A 67 -12.84 -16.38 -15.58
N THR A 68 -12.52 -17.26 -14.64
CA THR A 68 -12.72 -18.71 -14.78
C THR A 68 -14.20 -19.06 -14.61
N HIS A 69 -14.83 -18.55 -13.56
CA HIS A 69 -16.20 -18.94 -13.19
C HIS A 69 -17.27 -18.21 -14.00
N ILE A 70 -16.97 -17.03 -14.56
CA ILE A 70 -17.90 -16.28 -15.43
C ILE A 70 -18.38 -17.12 -16.62
N LYS A 71 -17.54 -18.04 -17.13
CA LYS A 71 -17.85 -18.90 -18.28
C LYS A 71 -18.97 -19.90 -17.98
N LYS A 72 -19.17 -20.26 -16.71
CA LYS A 72 -20.16 -21.25 -16.24
C LYS A 72 -21.56 -20.65 -16.02
N HIS A 73 -21.72 -19.34 -16.07
CA HIS A 73 -22.98 -18.67 -15.81
C HIS A 73 -23.63 -18.16 -17.09
N LYS A 74 -24.96 -18.43 -17.19
CA LYS A 74 -25.86 -17.81 -18.18
C LYS A 74 -26.34 -16.47 -17.62
N GLY A 75 -26.52 -15.45 -18.44
CA GLY A 75 -27.00 -14.13 -18.04
C GLY A 75 -26.14 -12.97 -18.56
N LYS A 76 -26.63 -11.74 -18.33
CA LYS A 76 -25.95 -10.52 -18.80
C LYS A 76 -24.69 -10.28 -17.95
N LYS A 77 -23.54 -10.41 -18.60
CA LYS A 77 -22.21 -10.27 -17.97
C LYS A 77 -21.72 -8.84 -18.14
N LYS A 78 -21.36 -8.20 -17.04
CA LYS A 78 -20.72 -6.87 -17.04
C LYS A 78 -19.34 -7.00 -16.44
N LYS A 79 -18.32 -6.59 -17.18
CA LYS A 79 -16.96 -6.51 -16.63
C LYS A 79 -16.93 -5.47 -15.53
N LEU A 80 -16.38 -5.81 -14.38
CA LEU A 80 -16.15 -4.83 -13.34
C LEU A 80 -15.12 -3.83 -13.85
N ASN A 81 -15.50 -2.58 -13.96
CA ASN A 81 -14.57 -1.53 -14.31
C ASN A 81 -13.56 -1.40 -13.17
N SER A 82 -12.29 -1.38 -13.51
CA SER A 82 -11.22 -1.01 -12.59
C SER A 82 -11.18 0.51 -12.31
N ASN A 83 -12.26 1.23 -12.67
CA ASN A 83 -12.37 2.63 -12.30
C ASN A 83 -12.46 2.70 -10.79
N TYR A 84 -11.35 3.10 -10.21
CA TYR A 84 -11.25 3.32 -8.77
C TYR A 84 -12.17 4.45 -8.39
N ASP A 85 -13.21 4.12 -7.65
CA ASP A 85 -14.11 5.10 -7.06
C ASP A 85 -13.37 5.80 -5.90
N LEU A 86 -12.94 7.02 -6.17
CA LEU A 86 -12.19 7.82 -5.19
C LEU A 86 -12.97 8.01 -3.90
N PHE A 87 -14.29 8.11 -3.96
CA PHE A 87 -15.15 8.23 -2.77
C PHE A 87 -15.04 6.99 -1.89
N LYS A 88 -15.15 5.79 -2.47
CA LYS A 88 -15.01 4.53 -1.72
C LYS A 88 -13.59 4.35 -1.17
N ILE A 89 -12.57 4.68 -1.95
CA ILE A 89 -11.17 4.64 -1.49
C ILE A 89 -11.00 5.56 -0.29
N SER A 90 -11.55 6.78 -0.36
CA SER A 90 -11.48 7.75 0.74
C SER A 90 -12.16 7.23 2.00
N GLN A 91 -13.36 6.66 1.87
CA GLN A 91 -14.09 6.09 3.02
C GLN A 91 -13.31 4.95 3.68
N ILE A 92 -12.76 4.02 2.86
CA ILE A 92 -11.95 2.92 3.38
C ILE A 92 -10.70 3.46 4.06
N MET A 93 -10.00 4.38 3.43
CA MET A 93 -8.77 4.97 3.97
C MET A 93 -9.02 5.65 5.31
N MET A 94 -10.03 6.52 5.41
CA MET A 94 -10.38 7.19 6.66
C MET A 94 -10.72 6.19 7.76
N LYS A 95 -11.52 5.15 7.44
CA LYS A 95 -11.86 4.10 8.41
C LYS A 95 -10.63 3.35 8.91
N GLU A 96 -9.74 2.95 8.00
CA GLU A 96 -8.52 2.21 8.36
C GLU A 96 -7.54 3.09 9.16
N LEU A 97 -7.36 4.35 8.78
CA LEU A 97 -6.50 5.29 9.52
C LEU A 97 -7.05 5.57 10.92
N ASN A 98 -8.36 5.80 11.06
CA ASN A 98 -9.01 6.00 12.36
C ASN A 98 -8.93 4.77 13.29
N SER A 99 -8.80 3.56 12.71
CA SER A 99 -8.60 2.34 13.50
C SER A 99 -7.16 2.19 14.02
N LYS A 100 -6.22 2.95 13.46
CA LYS A 100 -4.79 2.94 13.80
C LYS A 100 -4.41 4.22 14.54
N VAL A 101 -5.01 4.42 15.71
CA VAL A 101 -4.81 5.64 16.52
C VAL A 101 -3.34 5.95 16.82
N ASP A 102 -2.49 4.90 16.92
CA ASP A 102 -1.05 5.06 17.12
C ASP A 102 -0.33 5.79 15.98
N PHE A 103 -0.95 5.89 14.79
CA PHE A 103 -0.38 6.66 13.69
C PHE A 103 -0.29 8.15 13.99
N LEU A 104 -1.17 8.68 14.81
CA LEU A 104 -1.15 10.08 15.25
C LEU A 104 -0.08 10.35 16.33
N ASN A 105 0.48 9.29 16.93
CA ASN A 105 1.56 9.38 17.92
C ASN A 105 2.96 9.42 17.29
N HIS A 106 3.07 9.83 16.02
CA HIS A 106 4.33 10.02 15.32
C HIS A 106 4.60 11.50 15.09
N GLU A 107 5.79 11.95 15.44
CA GLU A 107 6.17 13.36 15.27
C GLU A 107 6.33 13.74 13.81
N ILE A 108 6.75 12.80 12.96
CA ILE A 108 7.01 13.06 11.55
C ILE A 108 6.31 12.04 10.66
N ILE A 109 5.53 12.55 9.73
CA ILE A 109 4.84 11.75 8.71
C ILE A 109 5.51 11.98 7.35
N CYS A 110 5.99 10.91 6.74
CA CYS A 110 6.64 10.92 5.42
C CYS A 110 5.69 10.30 4.37
N ILE A 111 5.28 11.04 3.37
CA ILE A 111 4.37 10.58 2.32
C ILE A 111 5.09 10.64 0.98
N GLU A 112 5.06 9.55 0.20
CA GLU A 112 5.65 9.54 -1.14
C GLU A 112 4.98 10.60 -2.03
N ASN A 113 5.81 11.45 -2.67
CA ASN A 113 5.31 12.47 -3.58
C ASN A 113 4.98 11.88 -4.96
N GLN A 114 3.70 11.77 -5.26
CA GLN A 114 3.21 11.25 -6.53
C GLN A 114 3.16 12.32 -7.63
N PRO A 115 3.58 11.98 -8.87
CA PRO A 115 3.52 12.91 -9.99
C PRO A 115 2.07 13.18 -10.42
N ALA A 116 1.65 14.43 -10.42
CA ALA A 116 0.26 14.83 -10.70
C ALA A 116 -0.23 14.42 -12.11
N LEU A 117 0.63 14.56 -13.12
CA LEU A 117 0.25 14.34 -14.51
C LEU A 117 0.20 12.85 -14.92
N LYS A 118 0.99 12.00 -14.27
CA LYS A 118 1.07 10.58 -14.66
C LYS A 118 -0.06 9.73 -14.07
N ASN A 119 -0.49 10.05 -12.87
CA ASN A 119 -1.55 9.32 -12.18
C ASN A 119 -2.34 10.25 -11.25
N PRO A 120 -3.32 10.98 -11.77
CA PRO A 120 -4.08 11.96 -10.98
C PRO A 120 -4.87 11.31 -9.84
N THR A 121 -5.37 10.09 -10.02
CA THR A 121 -6.07 9.36 -8.95
C THR A 121 -5.13 9.06 -7.77
N MET A 122 -3.90 8.62 -8.05
CA MET A 122 -2.91 8.35 -7.01
C MET A 122 -2.50 9.64 -6.29
N LYS A 123 -2.40 10.75 -7.04
CA LYS A 123 -2.17 12.08 -6.45
C LYS A 123 -3.32 12.50 -5.54
N SER A 124 -4.57 12.22 -5.91
CA SER A 124 -5.73 12.49 -5.05
C SER A 124 -5.69 11.67 -3.76
N VAL A 125 -5.35 10.38 -3.83
CA VAL A 125 -5.17 9.52 -2.64
C VAL A 125 -4.06 10.07 -1.74
N GLN A 126 -2.93 10.49 -2.31
CA GLN A 126 -1.84 11.14 -1.58
C GLN A 126 -2.33 12.40 -0.84
N MET A 127 -3.09 13.26 -1.51
CA MET A 127 -3.58 14.51 -0.89
C MET A 127 -4.61 14.26 0.20
N LEU A 128 -5.45 13.23 0.06
CA LEU A 128 -6.36 12.79 1.11
C LEU A 128 -5.61 12.32 2.36
N LEU A 129 -4.55 11.52 2.17
CA LEU A 129 -3.68 11.07 3.25
C LEU A 129 -2.97 12.25 3.94
N TYR A 130 -2.43 13.17 3.15
CA TYR A 130 -1.81 14.40 3.65
C TYR A 130 -2.79 15.22 4.49
N SER A 131 -3.99 15.48 3.96
CA SER A 131 -5.02 16.25 4.64
C SER A 131 -5.48 15.59 5.95
N TYR A 132 -5.55 14.25 5.97
CA TYR A 132 -5.87 13.52 7.20
C TYR A 132 -4.87 13.85 8.33
N PHE A 133 -3.57 13.73 8.07
CA PHE A 133 -2.55 14.01 9.09
C PHE A 133 -2.45 15.50 9.45
N ILE A 134 -2.77 16.41 8.53
CA ILE A 134 -2.88 17.84 8.88
C ILE A 134 -4.06 18.07 9.83
N ILE A 135 -5.24 17.53 9.51
CA ILE A 135 -6.48 17.80 10.25
C ILE A 135 -6.48 17.06 11.59
N GLU A 136 -6.23 15.75 11.57
CA GLU A 136 -6.33 14.90 12.77
C GLU A 136 -5.05 14.90 13.60
N GLY A 137 -3.89 15.15 12.99
CA GLY A 137 -2.60 15.26 13.66
C GLY A 137 -2.25 16.71 13.97
N VAL A 138 -1.63 17.43 13.04
CA VAL A 138 -1.01 18.74 13.27
C VAL A 138 -1.98 19.77 13.91
N CYS A 139 -3.25 19.79 13.50
CA CYS A 139 -4.22 20.77 14.00
C CYS A 139 -4.85 20.38 15.34
N LYS A 140 -4.91 19.09 15.68
CA LYS A 140 -5.59 18.60 16.88
C LYS A 140 -4.64 18.14 17.98
N ASP A 141 -3.50 17.58 17.59
CA ASP A 141 -2.53 17.00 18.52
C ASP A 141 -1.13 17.56 18.23
N PRO A 142 -0.45 18.16 19.23
CA PRO A 142 0.90 18.70 19.07
C PRO A 142 1.99 17.63 18.84
N ILE A 143 1.71 16.34 19.02
CA ILE A 143 2.68 15.26 18.80
C ILE A 143 3.07 15.19 17.31
N CYS A 144 2.09 15.14 16.40
CA CYS A 144 2.37 15.19 14.97
C CYS A 144 2.76 16.60 14.55
N SER A 145 4.06 16.86 14.50
CA SER A 145 4.57 18.21 14.24
C SER A 145 4.85 18.51 12.77
N ASN A 146 5.00 17.47 11.93
CA ASN A 146 5.45 17.66 10.56
C ASN A 146 4.97 16.56 9.60
N VAL A 147 4.43 16.98 8.44
CA VAL A 147 4.03 16.10 7.34
C VAL A 147 4.82 16.44 6.08
N GLN A 148 5.70 15.53 5.64
CA GLN A 148 6.66 15.75 4.57
C GLN A 148 6.33 14.93 3.31
N MET A 149 6.42 15.60 2.14
CA MET A 149 6.36 14.94 0.83
C MET A 149 7.76 14.48 0.40
N ILE A 150 7.97 13.18 0.28
CA ILE A 150 9.28 12.58 -0.01
C ILE A 150 9.39 12.18 -1.48
N ASN A 151 10.51 12.54 -2.10
CA ASN A 151 10.77 12.14 -3.49
C ASN A 151 11.24 10.68 -3.55
N ALA A 152 10.48 9.84 -4.26
CA ALA A 152 10.75 8.40 -4.44
C ALA A 152 12.16 8.06 -5.00
N ARG A 153 12.80 9.01 -5.71
CA ARG A 153 14.10 8.77 -6.37
C ARG A 153 15.26 8.51 -5.40
N ASN A 154 15.10 8.90 -4.15
CA ASN A 154 16.21 8.87 -3.18
C ASN A 154 16.22 7.62 -2.30
N LYS A 155 15.14 6.86 -2.23
CA LYS A 155 14.99 5.73 -1.31
C LYS A 155 16.05 4.64 -1.45
N LEU A 156 16.54 4.37 -2.65
CA LEU A 156 17.61 3.37 -2.85
C LEU A 156 19.00 3.81 -2.38
N LYS A 157 19.21 5.11 -2.11
CA LYS A 157 20.51 5.64 -1.69
C LYS A 157 20.91 5.30 -0.26
N VAL A 158 19.95 4.84 0.54
CA VAL A 158 20.18 4.48 1.95
C VAL A 158 20.93 3.17 2.13
N TYR A 159 20.93 2.32 1.12
CA TYR A 159 21.64 1.05 1.17
C TYR A 159 23.15 1.26 1.01
N LYS A 160 23.90 0.82 2.00
CA LYS A 160 25.38 0.91 2.06
C LYS A 160 26.05 -0.47 2.18
N GLY A 161 25.25 -1.53 2.00
CA GLY A 161 25.73 -2.91 2.05
C GLY A 161 26.43 -3.35 0.75
N PRO A 162 26.77 -4.63 0.63
CA PRO A 162 27.39 -5.21 -0.57
C PRO A 162 26.58 -4.97 -1.83
N GLU A 163 27.29 -4.87 -2.97
CA GLU A 163 26.64 -4.71 -4.27
C GLU A 163 25.69 -5.89 -4.54
N VAL A 164 24.46 -5.56 -5.00
CA VAL A 164 23.45 -6.56 -5.37
C VAL A 164 23.41 -6.69 -6.89
N GLU A 165 23.74 -7.86 -7.39
CA GLU A 165 23.63 -8.16 -8.82
C GLU A 165 22.17 -8.08 -9.28
N CYS A 166 21.95 -7.40 -10.40
CA CYS A 166 20.62 -7.25 -10.96
C CYS A 166 20.63 -7.53 -12.48
N LYS A 167 19.87 -8.53 -12.89
CA LYS A 167 19.75 -8.94 -14.31
C LYS A 167 18.72 -8.12 -15.10
N PHE A 168 17.97 -7.21 -14.45
CA PHE A 168 16.97 -6.40 -15.13
C PHE A 168 17.59 -5.18 -15.80
N THR A 169 17.36 -5.03 -17.10
CA THR A 169 17.76 -3.86 -17.90
C THR A 169 16.74 -2.72 -17.79
N ASP A 170 15.48 -3.06 -17.64
CA ASP A 170 14.41 -2.08 -17.44
C ASP A 170 14.55 -1.37 -16.08
N LYS A 171 14.66 -0.04 -16.11
CA LYS A 171 14.90 0.78 -14.93
C LYS A 171 13.86 0.61 -13.83
N TYR A 172 12.57 0.47 -14.19
CA TYR A 172 11.50 0.30 -13.21
C TYR A 172 11.60 -1.06 -12.52
N LYS A 173 11.79 -2.13 -13.29
CA LYS A 173 11.97 -3.48 -12.75
C LYS A 173 13.24 -3.59 -11.91
N LYS A 174 14.33 -2.95 -12.37
CA LYS A 174 15.59 -2.88 -11.63
C LYS A 174 15.39 -2.23 -10.26
N ASN A 175 14.76 -1.05 -10.22
CA ASN A 175 14.54 -0.33 -8.97
C ASN A 175 13.68 -1.12 -7.98
N LYS A 176 12.61 -1.78 -8.46
CA LYS A 176 11.76 -2.65 -7.62
C LYS A 176 12.54 -3.84 -7.06
N TYR A 177 13.32 -4.50 -7.90
CA TYR A 177 14.16 -5.62 -7.46
C TYR A 177 15.17 -5.17 -6.40
N LEU A 178 15.90 -4.09 -6.67
CA LEU A 178 16.89 -3.56 -5.73
C LEU A 178 16.25 -3.11 -4.41
N ALA A 179 15.09 -2.47 -4.44
CA ALA A 179 14.38 -2.09 -3.22
C ALA A 179 14.09 -3.31 -2.33
N VAL A 180 13.62 -4.41 -2.92
CA VAL A 180 13.34 -5.65 -2.18
C VAL A 180 14.62 -6.27 -1.62
N GLU A 181 15.69 -6.39 -2.43
CA GLU A 181 16.94 -7.02 -1.98
C GLU A 181 17.67 -6.15 -0.93
N TYR A 182 17.70 -4.84 -1.11
CA TYR A 182 18.27 -3.92 -0.11
C TYR A 182 17.52 -4.02 1.22
N THR A 183 16.19 -4.01 1.17
CA THR A 183 15.38 -4.17 2.38
C THR A 183 15.66 -5.50 3.08
N LYS A 184 15.72 -6.62 2.35
CA LYS A 184 16.08 -7.93 2.94
C LYS A 184 17.38 -7.87 3.72
N ASN A 185 18.42 -7.25 3.14
CA ASN A 185 19.73 -7.16 3.78
C ASN A 185 19.70 -6.22 5.00
N MET A 186 18.87 -5.18 4.96
CA MET A 186 18.82 -4.18 6.03
C MET A 186 18.01 -4.64 7.26
N ILE A 187 17.05 -5.56 7.07
CA ILE A 187 16.16 -6.03 8.15
C ILE A 187 16.63 -7.33 8.81
N LEU A 188 17.84 -7.80 8.57
CA LEU A 188 18.32 -9.08 9.09
C LEU A 188 18.35 -9.16 10.63
N GLU A 189 18.53 -8.01 11.28
CA GLU A 189 18.59 -7.90 12.75
C GLU A 189 17.26 -7.40 13.36
N GLU A 190 16.22 -7.24 12.54
CA GLU A 190 14.91 -6.83 13.02
C GLU A 190 14.15 -7.98 13.70
N ASP A 191 13.07 -7.64 14.42
CA ASP A 191 12.20 -8.63 15.04
C ASP A 191 11.69 -9.62 13.97
N LYS A 192 11.73 -10.91 14.31
CA LYS A 192 11.32 -12.00 13.42
C LYS A 192 9.96 -11.78 12.78
N LYS A 193 9.01 -11.20 13.51
CA LYS A 193 7.66 -10.88 13.00
C LYS A 193 7.70 -9.99 11.74
N PHE A 194 8.64 -9.04 11.66
CA PHE A 194 8.78 -8.14 10.51
C PHE A 194 9.51 -8.81 9.35
N ILE A 195 10.50 -9.64 9.66
CA ILE A 195 11.19 -10.46 8.66
C ILE A 195 10.20 -11.42 8.00
N ASP A 196 9.38 -12.12 8.79
CA ASP A 196 8.36 -13.04 8.29
C ASP A 196 7.29 -12.29 7.49
N LEU A 197 6.78 -11.15 8.00
CA LEU A 197 5.84 -10.29 7.28
C LEU A 197 6.37 -9.92 5.88
N PHE A 198 7.63 -9.49 5.80
CA PHE A 198 8.23 -9.07 4.54
C PHE A 198 8.45 -10.26 3.61
N THR A 199 8.99 -11.37 4.11
CA THR A 199 9.34 -12.54 3.30
C THR A 199 8.10 -13.27 2.76
N GLU A 200 7.00 -13.28 3.49
CA GLU A 200 5.74 -13.92 3.09
C GLU A 200 4.85 -13.00 2.23
N SER A 201 5.06 -11.68 2.28
CA SER A 201 4.24 -10.74 1.52
C SER A 201 4.34 -10.94 0.02
N LYS A 202 3.19 -10.88 -0.66
CA LYS A 202 3.12 -10.78 -2.14
C LYS A 202 3.45 -9.38 -2.65
N LYS A 203 3.55 -8.40 -1.74
CA LYS A 203 3.75 -6.98 -2.02
C LYS A 203 5.02 -6.47 -1.32
N LYS A 204 6.12 -7.23 -1.49
CA LYS A 204 7.42 -6.88 -0.92
C LYS A 204 7.93 -5.53 -1.40
N ASP A 205 7.64 -5.20 -2.66
CA ASP A 205 8.01 -3.92 -3.26
C ASP A 205 7.36 -2.72 -2.57
N ASP A 206 6.04 -2.79 -2.30
CA ASP A 206 5.31 -1.72 -1.62
C ASP A 206 5.83 -1.55 -0.16
N LEU A 207 6.07 -2.67 0.55
CA LEU A 207 6.66 -2.66 1.90
C LEU A 207 8.07 -2.07 1.91
N ALA A 208 8.92 -2.51 0.98
CA ALA A 208 10.30 -2.03 0.85
C ALA A 208 10.32 -0.51 0.60
N ASP A 209 9.44 -0.04 -0.28
CA ASP A 209 9.36 1.36 -0.64
C ASP A 209 9.00 2.25 0.56
N ALA A 210 8.03 1.83 1.39
CA ALA A 210 7.68 2.53 2.62
C ALA A 210 8.82 2.54 3.65
N TYR A 211 9.51 1.40 3.84
CA TYR A 211 10.65 1.28 4.76
C TYR A 211 11.83 2.16 4.33
N LEU A 212 12.33 1.97 3.10
CA LEU A 212 13.50 2.68 2.59
C LEU A 212 13.29 4.20 2.54
N GLN A 213 12.07 4.65 2.27
CA GLN A 213 11.72 6.06 2.31
C GLN A 213 11.81 6.64 3.73
N GLY A 214 11.35 5.90 4.73
CA GLY A 214 11.47 6.29 6.13
C GLY A 214 12.94 6.38 6.57
N ILE A 215 13.75 5.36 6.25
CA ILE A 215 15.19 5.37 6.50
C ILE A 215 15.87 6.56 5.83
N TYR A 216 15.53 6.84 4.55
CA TYR A 216 16.08 7.99 3.84
C TYR A 216 15.81 9.31 4.56
N TYR A 217 14.60 9.47 5.11
CA TYR A 217 14.26 10.70 5.82
C TYR A 217 15.05 10.85 7.13
N ILE A 218 15.22 9.76 7.87
CA ILE A 218 15.97 9.75 9.13
C ILE A 218 17.45 10.06 8.92
N GLU A 219 18.03 9.65 7.78
CA GLU A 219 19.46 9.89 7.45
C GLU A 219 19.75 11.28 6.86
N LYS A 220 18.72 12.07 6.57
CA LYS A 220 18.87 13.40 5.96
C LYS A 220 19.13 14.48 7.00
#